data_ac0d1bf4831c732cb903e667b8513d4e
#
_entry.id   ac0d1bf4831c732cb903e667b8513d4e
#
_cell.length_a   1.000
_cell.length_b   1.000
_cell.length_c   1.000
_cell.angle_alpha   90.00
_cell.angle_beta   90.00
_cell.angle_gamma   90.00
#
_symmetry.space_group_name_H-M   'P 1'
#
loop_
_entity.id
_entity.type
_entity.pdbx_description
1 polymer ?
#
loop_
_entity_poly.entity_id
_entity_poly.type
_entity_poly.pdbx_seq_one_letter_code
_entity_poly.pdbx_strand_id
1 'polypeptide(L)'
;MNTTTPRAIDPRHPLSLRNGSATFVIALASLMMANLAPFIMTALAHLGFDVIMSGNILTWGLLASAVVGLGTSRLAAGAARRTLACAGLAVAVVAFGAAALIPNPTLAVTGLIIGGAGVGAAISTSGAAIAALRNPNRVSATSGLVNRVLITLVLAVIPLIGITQGSVFGALTLISLAGLTLARWLPDSPEHAEPVDVTTSLAIAEPRRITVAGFAILLVFPLWGTSEDAIWTMAPVLGDAVGLDEQGLGFALSLAAAGGILGMLLVSICGARIGRAAPLAIALTTGGALKIWIGFAEDPTLLAALIIGVNTIYAFAFSLFIATAAGLDARGRWSGPLLGAYLVGSSFAPLIGGALIEQFGVPTFSLIMGVISFLVIVPTVIIARVSVGAERALARSTPGASSAQPVTP
;
A
#
# COMPACT_ATOMS: atom_id res chain seq x y z
N MET A 1 -25.60 46.74 -0.86
CA MET A 1 -25.17 45.94 0.33
C MET A 1 -24.64 44.61 -0.16
N ASN A 2 -23.31 44.49 -0.29
CA ASN A 2 -22.66 43.23 -0.66
C ASN A 2 -22.59 42.35 0.57
N THR A 3 -23.48 41.40 0.70
CA THR A 3 -23.37 40.34 1.72
C THR A 3 -22.31 39.35 1.25
N THR A 4 -21.07 39.57 1.59
CA THR A 4 -20.00 38.57 1.52
C THR A 4 -20.37 37.46 2.49
N THR A 5 -20.91 36.34 1.94
CA THR A 5 -21.08 35.10 2.70
C THR A 5 -19.75 34.73 3.34
N PRO A 6 -19.66 34.49 4.67
CA PRO A 6 -18.43 34.10 5.33
C PRO A 6 -17.93 32.81 4.66
N ARG A 7 -16.70 32.86 4.13
CA ARG A 7 -16.04 31.67 3.59
C ARG A 7 -15.92 30.68 4.74
N ALA A 8 -16.59 29.55 4.66
CA ALA A 8 -16.50 28.50 5.68
C ALA A 8 -15.01 28.17 5.89
N ILE A 9 -14.54 28.39 7.11
CA ILE A 9 -13.15 28.10 7.49
C ILE A 9 -13.02 26.57 7.45
N ASP A 10 -12.13 26.05 6.57
CA ASP A 10 -11.83 24.62 6.53
C ASP A 10 -11.30 24.18 7.90
N PRO A 11 -12.00 23.30 8.63
CA PRO A 11 -11.61 22.89 10.00
C PRO A 11 -10.33 22.03 10.02
N ARG A 12 -9.78 21.66 8.87
CA ARG A 12 -8.58 20.84 8.75
C ARG A 12 -7.31 21.65 9.05
N HIS A 13 -6.34 20.96 9.66
CA HIS A 13 -5.06 21.55 10.01
C HIS A 13 -4.20 21.86 8.76
N PRO A 14 -3.49 23.01 8.72
CA PRO A 14 -2.50 23.26 7.66
C PRO A 14 -1.33 22.27 7.82
N LEU A 15 -0.78 21.82 6.68
CA LEU A 15 0.42 20.98 6.68
C LEU A 15 1.60 21.82 7.19
N SER A 16 2.26 21.36 8.25
CA SER A 16 3.47 21.93 8.83
C SER A 16 4.58 20.87 8.87
N LEU A 17 5.83 21.28 9.07
CA LEU A 17 6.94 20.34 9.21
C LEU A 17 6.72 19.34 10.36
N ARG A 18 6.14 19.78 11.49
CA ARG A 18 5.89 18.91 12.66
C ARG A 18 4.83 17.86 12.38
N ASN A 19 3.62 18.27 11.96
CA ASN A 19 2.55 17.32 11.73
C ASN A 19 2.78 16.48 10.46
N GLY A 20 3.45 17.03 9.44
CA GLY A 20 3.84 16.31 8.24
C GLY A 20 4.89 15.22 8.52
N SER A 21 5.98 15.54 9.24
CA SER A 21 6.99 14.55 9.60
C SER A 21 6.40 13.41 10.45
N ALA A 22 5.58 13.74 11.46
CA ALA A 22 4.91 12.74 12.27
C ALA A 22 4.02 11.81 11.39
N THR A 23 3.15 12.39 10.57
CA THR A 23 2.23 11.64 9.72
C THR A 23 2.99 10.74 8.73
N PHE A 24 4.05 11.26 8.07
CA PHE A 24 4.79 10.53 7.04
C PHE A 24 5.66 9.42 7.62
N VAL A 25 6.35 9.66 8.75
CA VAL A 25 7.18 8.62 9.40
C VAL A 25 6.32 7.53 10.02
N ILE A 26 5.16 7.86 10.58
CA ILE A 26 4.23 6.85 11.10
C ILE A 26 3.61 6.04 9.95
N ALA A 27 3.27 6.68 8.82
CA ALA A 27 2.84 5.97 7.62
C ALA A 27 3.94 5.05 7.06
N LEU A 28 5.20 5.49 7.08
CA LEU A 28 6.35 4.65 6.72
C LEU A 28 6.46 3.45 7.66
N ALA A 29 6.47 3.67 8.97
CA ALA A 29 6.57 2.61 9.97
C ALA A 29 5.46 1.56 9.79
N SER A 30 4.25 2.01 9.49
CA SER A 30 3.08 1.16 9.34
C SER A 30 3.13 0.22 8.13
N LEU A 31 3.83 0.60 7.06
CA LEU A 31 3.96 -0.18 5.83
C LEU A 31 5.29 -0.93 5.73
N MET A 32 6.23 -0.70 6.66
CA MET A 32 7.60 -1.19 6.53
C MET A 32 7.69 -2.71 6.55
N MET A 33 6.86 -3.40 7.32
CA MET A 33 6.84 -4.87 7.37
C MET A 33 6.50 -5.47 6.00
N ALA A 34 5.51 -4.93 5.29
CA ALA A 34 5.17 -5.38 3.94
C ALA A 34 6.27 -5.02 2.93
N ASN A 35 6.88 -3.84 3.06
CA ASN A 35 7.96 -3.42 2.17
C ASN A 35 9.24 -4.23 2.34
N LEU A 36 9.55 -4.66 3.57
CA LEU A 36 10.70 -5.54 3.88
C LEU A 36 10.34 -7.02 3.83
N ALA A 37 9.17 -7.39 3.32
CA ALA A 37 8.73 -8.78 3.23
C ALA A 37 9.80 -9.72 2.61
N PRO A 38 10.47 -9.37 1.49
CA PRO A 38 11.54 -10.20 0.95
C PRO A 38 12.67 -10.42 1.96
N PHE A 39 13.14 -9.39 2.64
CA PHE A 39 14.24 -9.51 3.61
C PHE A 39 13.82 -10.25 4.89
N ILE A 40 12.54 -10.14 5.29
CA ILE A 40 11.98 -10.94 6.38
C ILE A 40 12.00 -12.42 5.98
N MET A 41 11.63 -12.77 4.75
CA MET A 41 11.71 -14.15 4.24
C MET A 41 13.13 -14.68 4.29
N THR A 42 14.13 -13.92 3.80
CA THR A 42 15.55 -14.29 3.89
C THR A 42 16.02 -14.46 5.34
N ALA A 43 15.66 -13.52 6.24
CA ALA A 43 16.03 -13.60 7.65
C ALA A 43 15.42 -14.81 8.35
N LEU A 44 14.19 -15.19 8.01
CA LEU A 44 13.53 -16.39 8.52
C LEU A 44 14.19 -17.67 7.96
N ALA A 45 14.58 -17.68 6.68
CA ALA A 45 15.33 -18.79 6.09
C ALA A 45 16.68 -19.01 6.80
N HIS A 46 17.40 -17.95 7.15
CA HIS A 46 18.65 -18.03 7.92
C HIS A 46 18.43 -18.58 9.36
N LEU A 47 17.21 -18.48 9.89
CA LEU A 47 16.83 -19.10 11.18
C LEU A 47 16.41 -20.56 11.04
N GLY A 48 16.44 -21.12 9.81
CA GLY A 48 16.11 -22.52 9.53
C GLY A 48 14.65 -22.79 9.22
N PHE A 49 13.84 -21.76 9.00
CA PHE A 49 12.46 -21.93 8.51
C PHE A 49 12.46 -22.18 7.00
N ASP A 50 11.67 -23.16 6.56
CA ASP A 50 11.41 -23.38 5.14
C ASP A 50 10.54 -22.27 4.53
N VAL A 51 10.35 -22.29 3.22
CA VAL A 51 9.60 -21.26 2.48
C VAL A 51 8.14 -21.20 2.93
N ILE A 52 7.48 -22.35 3.15
CA ILE A 52 6.08 -22.41 3.60
C ILE A 52 5.95 -21.81 5.01
N MET A 53 6.81 -22.25 5.94
CA MET A 53 6.76 -21.77 7.32
C MET A 53 7.08 -20.28 7.40
N SER A 54 8.08 -19.80 6.67
CA SER A 54 8.41 -18.36 6.56
C SER A 54 7.24 -17.55 6.01
N GLY A 55 6.59 -18.05 4.96
CA GLY A 55 5.39 -17.45 4.38
C GLY A 55 4.22 -17.40 5.36
N ASN A 56 3.98 -18.48 6.11
CA ASN A 56 2.95 -18.54 7.16
C ASN A 56 3.22 -17.52 8.27
N ILE A 57 4.45 -17.47 8.79
CA ILE A 57 4.84 -16.55 9.86
C ILE A 57 4.61 -15.11 9.43
N LEU A 58 5.07 -14.74 8.23
CA LEU A 58 4.90 -13.40 7.69
C LEU A 58 3.43 -13.07 7.44
N THR A 59 2.64 -14.02 6.94
CA THR A 59 1.18 -13.89 6.77
C THR A 59 0.50 -13.55 8.09
N TRP A 60 0.80 -14.27 9.17
CA TRP A 60 0.23 -13.98 10.49
C TRP A 60 0.61 -12.58 10.99
N GLY A 61 1.84 -12.13 10.77
CA GLY A 61 2.27 -10.78 11.11
C GLY A 61 1.52 -9.70 10.33
N LEU A 62 1.39 -9.86 9.01
CA LEU A 62 0.66 -8.94 8.15
C LEU A 62 -0.84 -8.93 8.44
N LEU A 63 -1.43 -10.12 8.69
CA LEU A 63 -2.84 -10.25 9.04
C LEU A 63 -3.14 -9.60 10.40
N ALA A 64 -2.27 -9.78 11.39
CA ALA A 64 -2.38 -9.09 12.68
C ALA A 64 -2.38 -7.56 12.49
N SER A 65 -1.50 -7.06 11.61
CA SER A 65 -1.47 -5.64 11.25
C SER A 65 -2.78 -5.18 10.60
N ALA A 66 -3.30 -5.91 9.62
CA ALA A 66 -4.54 -5.58 8.94
C ALA A 66 -5.75 -5.58 9.88
N VAL A 67 -5.87 -6.63 10.73
CA VAL A 67 -6.98 -6.78 11.68
C VAL A 67 -6.97 -5.67 12.74
N VAL A 68 -5.80 -5.39 13.34
CA VAL A 68 -5.69 -4.31 14.33
C VAL A 68 -5.90 -2.95 13.68
N GLY A 69 -5.37 -2.72 12.47
CA GLY A 69 -5.57 -1.49 11.72
C GLY A 69 -7.06 -1.20 11.46
N LEU A 70 -7.81 -2.20 10.97
CA LEU A 70 -9.25 -2.09 10.76
C LEU A 70 -10.02 -1.92 12.06
N GLY A 71 -9.70 -2.74 13.08
CA GLY A 71 -10.39 -2.73 14.37
C GLY A 71 -10.21 -1.42 15.16
N THR A 72 -9.08 -0.74 14.97
CA THR A 72 -8.77 0.52 15.67
C THR A 72 -9.12 1.77 14.87
N SER A 73 -9.64 1.65 13.67
CA SER A 73 -9.91 2.77 12.75
C SER A 73 -10.84 3.85 13.35
N ARG A 74 -11.87 3.44 14.11
CA ARG A 74 -12.78 4.36 14.82
C ARG A 74 -12.07 5.15 15.93
N LEU A 75 -11.19 4.50 16.70
CA LEU A 75 -10.38 5.14 17.74
C LEU A 75 -9.39 6.13 17.13
N ALA A 76 -8.80 5.77 16.00
CA ALA A 76 -7.87 6.62 15.26
C ALA A 76 -8.53 7.89 14.71
N ALA A 77 -9.81 7.84 14.35
CA ALA A 77 -10.57 9.00 13.91
C ALA A 77 -10.89 9.98 15.04
N GLY A 78 -10.91 9.51 16.29
CA GLY A 78 -11.27 10.30 17.48
C GLY A 78 -10.10 10.92 18.23
N ALA A 79 -10.37 11.37 19.46
CA ALA A 79 -9.40 12.01 20.37
C ALA A 79 -8.25 11.06 20.81
N ALA A 80 -8.46 9.73 20.74
CA ALA A 80 -7.49 8.73 21.16
C ALA A 80 -6.35 8.49 20.14
N ARG A 81 -6.32 9.19 19.00
CA ARG A 81 -5.38 9.00 17.89
C ARG A 81 -3.92 8.96 18.36
N ARG A 82 -3.47 9.96 19.11
CA ARG A 82 -2.07 10.04 19.58
C ARG A 82 -1.74 8.92 20.55
N THR A 83 -2.62 8.62 21.49
CA THR A 83 -2.44 7.51 22.45
C THR A 83 -2.36 6.18 21.74
N LEU A 84 -3.24 5.95 20.75
CA LEU A 84 -3.25 4.74 19.94
C LEU A 84 -1.95 4.60 19.12
N ALA A 85 -1.48 5.68 18.48
CA ALA A 85 -0.22 5.68 17.76
C ALA A 85 0.97 5.38 18.70
N CYS A 86 1.04 6.04 19.85
CA CYS A 86 2.10 5.80 20.84
C CYS A 86 2.07 4.35 21.36
N ALA A 87 0.90 3.84 21.74
CA ALA A 87 0.77 2.48 22.25
C ALA A 87 1.16 1.44 21.19
N GLY A 88 0.62 1.56 19.97
CA GLY A 88 0.94 0.64 18.88
C GLY A 88 2.41 0.64 18.51
N LEU A 89 3.02 1.83 18.33
CA LEU A 89 4.43 1.95 18.00
C LEU A 89 5.34 1.49 19.16
N ALA A 90 4.96 1.72 20.42
CA ALA A 90 5.71 1.20 21.57
C ALA A 90 5.70 -0.33 21.59
N VAL A 91 4.54 -0.97 21.33
CA VAL A 91 4.44 -2.43 21.18
C VAL A 91 5.34 -2.90 20.02
N ALA A 92 5.32 -2.24 18.88
CA ALA A 92 6.16 -2.58 17.74
C ALA A 92 7.67 -2.45 18.07
N VAL A 93 8.09 -1.36 18.73
CA VAL A 93 9.49 -1.15 19.16
C VAL A 93 9.96 -2.25 20.09
N VAL A 94 9.15 -2.63 21.08
CA VAL A 94 9.52 -3.68 22.03
C VAL A 94 9.57 -5.05 21.34
N ALA A 95 8.57 -5.39 20.54
CA ALA A 95 8.46 -6.69 19.90
C ALA A 95 9.55 -6.88 18.82
N PHE A 96 9.72 -5.93 17.90
CA PHE A 96 10.77 -5.98 16.89
C PHE A 96 12.16 -5.82 17.52
N GLY A 97 12.31 -4.96 18.55
CA GLY A 97 13.56 -4.76 19.26
C GLY A 97 14.04 -6.02 19.99
N ALA A 98 13.15 -6.73 20.66
CA ALA A 98 13.48 -8.02 21.27
C ALA A 98 13.94 -9.05 20.21
N ALA A 99 13.22 -9.10 19.07
CA ALA A 99 13.60 -9.96 17.96
C ALA A 99 14.92 -9.54 17.30
N ALA A 100 15.25 -8.25 17.26
CA ALA A 100 16.52 -7.78 16.69
C ALA A 100 17.73 -8.10 17.56
N LEU A 101 17.58 -7.99 18.89
CA LEU A 101 18.70 -8.08 19.84
C LEU A 101 19.00 -9.51 20.29
N ILE A 102 18.01 -10.40 20.25
CA ILE A 102 18.13 -11.77 20.74
C ILE A 102 17.94 -12.73 19.56
N PRO A 103 19.00 -13.41 19.09
CA PRO A 103 18.92 -14.36 17.98
C PRO A 103 18.18 -15.64 18.43
N ASN A 104 16.85 -15.60 18.34
CA ASN A 104 15.97 -16.70 18.75
C ASN A 104 14.79 -16.81 17.77
N PRO A 105 14.57 -17.98 17.15
CA PRO A 105 13.46 -18.17 16.19
C PRO A 105 12.09 -17.87 16.79
N THR A 106 11.84 -18.23 18.05
CA THR A 106 10.55 -17.94 18.70
C THR A 106 10.31 -16.44 18.86
N LEU A 107 11.37 -15.68 19.20
CA LEU A 107 11.27 -14.21 19.29
C LEU A 107 11.08 -13.56 17.92
N ALA A 108 11.67 -14.11 16.86
CA ALA A 108 11.42 -13.63 15.49
C ALA A 108 9.93 -13.81 15.12
N VAL A 109 9.36 -14.99 15.38
CA VAL A 109 7.94 -15.30 15.11
C VAL A 109 7.01 -14.41 15.94
N THR A 110 7.18 -14.39 17.25
CA THR A 110 6.33 -13.59 18.16
C THR A 110 6.51 -12.10 17.91
N GLY A 111 7.75 -11.66 17.61
CA GLY A 111 8.07 -10.29 17.24
C GLY A 111 7.33 -9.82 15.98
N LEU A 112 7.26 -10.66 14.93
CA LEU A 112 6.51 -10.35 13.72
C LEU A 112 5.01 -10.22 13.98
N ILE A 113 4.42 -11.13 14.76
CA ILE A 113 2.97 -11.11 15.02
C ILE A 113 2.59 -9.93 15.93
N ILE A 114 3.28 -9.78 17.07
CA ILE A 114 3.00 -8.73 18.06
C ILE A 114 3.39 -7.35 17.50
N GLY A 115 4.56 -7.25 16.87
CA GLY A 115 5.00 -6.02 16.21
C GLY A 115 4.10 -5.65 15.05
N GLY A 116 3.63 -6.64 14.28
CA GLY A 116 2.63 -6.48 13.24
C GLY A 116 1.33 -5.87 13.77
N ALA A 117 0.79 -6.40 14.88
CA ALA A 117 -0.36 -5.81 15.55
C ALA A 117 -0.10 -4.34 15.96
N GLY A 118 1.09 -4.05 16.49
CA GLY A 118 1.50 -2.69 16.85
C GLY A 118 1.51 -1.72 15.68
N VAL A 119 2.14 -2.10 14.55
CA VAL A 119 2.14 -1.24 13.35
C VAL A 119 0.77 -1.16 12.69
N GLY A 120 -0.13 -2.12 12.93
CA GLY A 120 -1.53 -2.05 12.52
C GLY A 120 -2.26 -0.84 13.11
N ALA A 121 -2.07 -0.56 14.40
CA ALA A 121 -2.59 0.66 15.02
C ALA A 121 -1.98 1.94 14.39
N ALA A 122 -0.72 1.89 13.95
CA ALA A 122 -0.08 3.00 13.24
C ALA A 122 -0.68 3.23 11.85
N ILE A 123 -1.12 2.17 11.12
CA ILE A 123 -1.83 2.29 9.84
C ILE A 123 -3.08 3.16 9.98
N SER A 124 -3.95 2.81 10.93
CA SER A 124 -5.21 3.54 11.14
C SER A 124 -4.97 4.98 11.56
N THR A 125 -3.98 5.24 12.43
CA THR A 125 -3.67 6.59 12.92
C THR A 125 -3.04 7.48 11.85
N SER A 126 -2.17 6.95 11.00
CA SER A 126 -1.58 7.71 9.88
C SER A 126 -2.63 8.07 8.83
N GLY A 127 -3.52 7.13 8.47
CA GLY A 127 -4.63 7.39 7.57
C GLY A 127 -5.57 8.49 8.08
N ALA A 128 -5.95 8.41 9.37
CA ALA A 128 -6.77 9.42 10.01
C ALA A 128 -6.07 10.78 10.13
N ALA A 129 -4.74 10.80 10.34
CA ALA A 129 -3.94 12.03 10.36
C ALA A 129 -3.90 12.71 8.98
N ILE A 130 -3.72 11.94 7.90
CA ILE A 130 -3.77 12.45 6.52
C ILE A 130 -5.13 13.11 6.24
N ALA A 131 -6.23 12.48 6.65
CA ALA A 131 -7.59 13.01 6.46
C ALA A 131 -7.84 14.31 7.24
N ALA A 132 -7.14 14.52 8.37
CA ALA A 132 -7.23 15.74 9.20
C ALA A 132 -6.41 16.92 8.66
N LEU A 133 -5.59 16.72 7.64
CA LEU A 133 -4.77 17.77 7.02
C LEU A 133 -5.46 18.41 5.81
N ARG A 134 -5.20 19.70 5.56
CA ARG A 134 -5.71 20.41 4.37
C ARG A 134 -5.18 19.74 3.09
N ASN A 135 -6.04 19.59 2.10
CA ASN A 135 -5.73 18.92 0.84
C ASN A 135 -5.24 17.46 1.04
N PRO A 136 -6.05 16.55 1.65
CA PRO A 136 -5.62 15.19 2.00
C PRO A 136 -5.05 14.42 0.80
N ASN A 137 -5.57 14.64 -0.41
CA ASN A 137 -5.08 13.99 -1.63
C ASN A 137 -3.61 14.37 -1.92
N ARG A 138 -3.26 15.66 -1.79
CA ARG A 138 -1.89 16.14 -1.95
C ARG A 138 -0.97 15.61 -0.85
N VAL A 139 -1.45 15.62 0.40
CA VAL A 139 -0.72 15.08 1.55
C VAL A 139 -0.48 13.59 1.38
N SER A 140 -1.47 12.82 0.95
CA SER A 140 -1.34 11.38 0.69
C SER A 140 -0.34 11.10 -0.44
N ALA A 141 -0.40 11.84 -1.53
CA ALA A 141 0.56 11.70 -2.64
C ALA A 141 2.00 12.01 -2.19
N THR A 142 2.18 13.09 -1.40
CA THR A 142 3.49 13.46 -0.86
C THR A 142 3.99 12.38 0.13
N SER A 143 3.12 11.87 1.00
CA SER A 143 3.45 10.78 1.93
C SER A 143 3.89 9.52 1.16
N GLY A 144 3.18 9.16 0.10
CA GLY A 144 3.53 8.02 -0.76
C GLY A 144 4.89 8.20 -1.42
N LEU A 145 5.20 9.41 -1.92
CA LEU A 145 6.49 9.70 -2.54
C LEU A 145 7.63 9.62 -1.51
N VAL A 146 7.47 10.25 -0.33
CA VAL A 146 8.46 10.19 0.76
C VAL A 146 8.68 8.74 1.19
N ASN A 147 7.60 7.97 1.33
CA ASN A 147 7.69 6.55 1.66
C ASN A 147 8.53 5.78 0.61
N ARG A 148 8.28 5.97 -0.69
CA ARG A 148 9.05 5.33 -1.75
C ARG A 148 10.53 5.68 -1.71
N VAL A 149 10.89 6.94 -1.50
CA VAL A 149 12.30 7.36 -1.37
C VAL A 149 12.96 6.69 -0.16
N LEU A 150 12.31 6.72 0.99
CA LEU A 150 12.87 6.12 2.22
C LEU A 150 12.99 4.60 2.11
N ILE A 151 12.02 3.92 1.53
CA ILE A 151 12.08 2.47 1.28
C ILE A 151 13.23 2.13 0.34
N THR A 152 13.40 2.88 -0.75
CA THR A 152 14.54 2.70 -1.67
C THR A 152 15.87 2.72 -0.92
N LEU A 153 16.05 3.67 -0.01
CA LEU A 153 17.26 3.78 0.81
C LEU A 153 17.40 2.59 1.77
N VAL A 154 16.34 2.20 2.46
CA VAL A 154 16.36 1.07 3.41
C VAL A 154 16.68 -0.23 2.70
N LEU A 155 16.06 -0.48 1.54
CA LEU A 155 16.32 -1.68 0.72
C LEU A 155 17.75 -1.70 0.15
N ALA A 156 18.37 -0.54 -0.10
CA ALA A 156 19.77 -0.45 -0.52
C ALA A 156 20.75 -0.70 0.62
N VAL A 157 20.43 -0.23 1.84
CA VAL A 157 21.37 -0.26 2.98
C VAL A 157 21.40 -1.63 3.66
N ILE A 158 20.26 -2.28 3.85
CA ILE A 158 20.21 -3.56 4.61
C ILE A 158 21.14 -4.62 4.01
N PRO A 159 21.18 -4.87 2.68
CA PRO A 159 22.09 -5.89 2.12
C PRO A 159 23.57 -5.57 2.29
N LEU A 160 23.94 -4.28 2.39
CA LEU A 160 25.33 -3.87 2.62
C LEU A 160 25.86 -4.27 4.01
N ILE A 161 24.96 -4.41 4.98
CA ILE A 161 25.27 -4.84 6.36
C ILE A 161 24.93 -6.32 6.59
N GLY A 162 24.36 -6.99 5.57
CA GLY A 162 23.87 -8.37 5.61
C GLY A 162 22.39 -8.46 5.99
N ILE A 163 21.66 -9.36 5.30
CA ILE A 163 20.22 -9.61 5.56
C ILE A 163 20.11 -10.64 6.69
N THR A 164 20.20 -10.17 7.92
CA THR A 164 20.13 -10.99 9.12
C THR A 164 18.88 -10.67 9.93
N GLN A 165 18.52 -11.52 10.90
CA GLN A 165 17.49 -11.21 11.88
C GLN A 165 17.73 -9.83 12.50
N GLY A 166 18.95 -9.55 12.96
CA GLY A 166 19.30 -8.28 13.61
C GLY A 166 19.11 -7.06 12.73
N SER A 167 19.57 -7.10 11.46
CA SER A 167 19.46 -5.95 10.54
C SER A 167 18.01 -5.69 10.12
N VAL A 168 17.24 -6.72 9.80
CA VAL A 168 15.85 -6.59 9.32
C VAL A 168 14.93 -6.13 10.46
N PHE A 169 14.94 -6.83 11.60
CA PHE A 169 14.15 -6.43 12.77
C PHE A 169 14.65 -5.13 13.38
N GLY A 170 15.96 -4.87 13.31
CA GLY A 170 16.55 -3.60 13.73
C GLY A 170 16.03 -2.42 12.91
N ALA A 171 15.93 -2.56 11.58
CA ALA A 171 15.33 -1.55 10.72
C ALA A 171 13.85 -1.29 11.09
N LEU A 172 13.04 -2.36 11.28
CA LEU A 172 11.66 -2.24 11.75
C LEU A 172 11.56 -1.51 13.09
N THR A 173 12.47 -1.82 14.03
CA THR A 173 12.55 -1.19 15.35
C THR A 173 12.89 0.30 15.24
N LEU A 174 13.94 0.66 14.49
CA LEU A 174 14.39 2.04 14.36
C LEU A 174 13.35 2.94 13.72
N ILE A 175 12.66 2.45 12.68
CA ILE A 175 11.62 3.21 12.00
C ILE A 175 10.38 3.36 12.90
N SER A 176 10.01 2.30 13.65
CA SER A 176 8.93 2.36 14.63
C SER A 176 9.26 3.32 15.79
N LEU A 177 10.52 3.32 16.25
CA LEU A 177 11.00 4.24 17.27
C LEU A 177 10.99 5.69 16.78
N ALA A 178 11.42 5.95 15.55
CA ALA A 178 11.30 7.27 14.93
C ALA A 178 9.84 7.73 14.86
N GLY A 179 8.91 6.84 14.46
CA GLY A 179 7.48 7.11 14.50
C GLY A 179 6.98 7.44 15.91
N LEU A 180 7.39 6.65 16.92
CA LEU A 180 7.00 6.83 18.31
C LEU A 180 7.46 8.21 18.86
N THR A 181 8.69 8.62 18.59
CA THR A 181 9.20 9.92 19.04
C THR A 181 8.44 11.10 18.42
N LEU A 182 7.95 10.92 17.18
CA LEU A 182 7.22 11.95 16.45
C LEU A 182 5.70 11.90 16.71
N ALA A 183 5.15 10.83 17.29
CA ALA A 183 3.71 10.62 17.46
C ALA A 183 3.00 11.73 18.21
N ARG A 184 3.69 12.43 19.11
CA ARG A 184 3.18 13.62 19.83
C ARG A 184 2.79 14.78 18.90
N TRP A 185 3.31 14.83 17.67
CA TRP A 185 3.05 15.88 16.68
C TRP A 185 1.95 15.51 15.68
N LEU A 186 1.31 14.35 15.84
CA LEU A 186 0.14 14.01 15.03
C LEU A 186 -0.95 15.07 15.17
N PRO A 187 -1.61 15.46 14.05
CA PRO A 187 -2.71 16.41 14.11
C PRO A 187 -3.89 15.81 14.89
N ASP A 188 -4.55 16.65 15.67
CA ASP A 188 -5.79 16.29 16.37
C ASP A 188 -6.93 16.03 15.41
N SER A 189 -7.97 15.36 15.88
CA SER A 189 -9.24 15.25 15.15
C SER A 189 -9.83 16.66 14.96
N PRO A 190 -10.35 17.00 13.78
CA PRO A 190 -11.16 18.21 13.63
C PRO A 190 -12.35 18.15 14.58
N GLU A 191 -12.63 19.25 15.30
CA GLU A 191 -13.66 19.33 16.37
C GLU A 191 -15.09 18.97 15.89
N HIS A 192 -15.34 18.96 14.58
CA HIS A 192 -16.62 18.70 13.95
C HIS A 192 -16.58 17.62 12.86
N ALA A 193 -15.62 16.69 12.94
CA ALA A 193 -15.69 15.51 12.08
C ALA A 193 -16.79 14.59 12.59
N GLU A 194 -18.02 14.73 12.08
CA GLU A 194 -19.01 13.68 12.23
C GLU A 194 -18.39 12.36 11.75
N PRO A 195 -18.49 11.28 12.55
CA PRO A 195 -18.05 9.97 12.10
C PRO A 195 -18.75 9.70 10.78
N VAL A 196 -18.00 9.41 9.73
CA VAL A 196 -18.59 8.92 8.48
C VAL A 196 -19.24 7.60 8.84
N ASP A 197 -20.54 7.67 9.12
CA ASP A 197 -21.33 6.49 9.42
C ASP A 197 -21.46 5.70 8.11
N VAL A 198 -20.64 4.67 8.00
CA VAL A 198 -20.61 3.78 6.83
C VAL A 198 -22.00 3.17 6.60
N THR A 199 -22.80 3.00 7.66
CA THR A 199 -24.15 2.46 7.59
C THR A 199 -25.15 3.47 7.00
N THR A 200 -25.03 4.74 7.32
CA THR A 200 -25.87 5.81 6.75
C THR A 200 -25.51 6.10 5.29
N SER A 201 -24.24 5.94 4.93
CA SER A 201 -23.75 6.05 3.53
C SER A 201 -24.33 4.95 2.63
N LEU A 202 -24.72 3.81 3.19
CA LEU A 202 -25.35 2.69 2.45
C LEU A 202 -26.81 2.95 2.08
N ALA A 203 -27.47 3.91 2.73
CA ALA A 203 -28.93 4.15 2.60
C ALA A 203 -29.33 5.02 1.39
N ILE A 204 -28.38 5.64 0.66
CA ILE A 204 -28.72 6.48 -0.49
C ILE A 204 -28.70 5.60 -1.74
N ALA A 205 -29.83 5.54 -2.43
CA ALA A 205 -30.00 4.78 -3.67
C ALA A 205 -29.04 5.28 -4.77
N GLU A 206 -27.90 4.63 -4.89
CA GLU A 206 -26.98 4.83 -6.02
C GLU A 206 -27.44 4.03 -7.25
N PRO A 207 -27.10 4.49 -8.47
CA PRO A 207 -27.33 3.69 -9.65
C PRO A 207 -26.68 2.30 -9.50
N ARG A 208 -27.46 1.24 -9.74
CA ARG A 208 -27.03 -0.16 -9.58
C ARG A 208 -25.64 -0.45 -10.20
N ARG A 209 -25.32 0.23 -11.31
CA ARG A 209 -24.01 0.08 -11.99
C ARG A 209 -22.84 0.54 -11.12
N ILE A 210 -22.99 1.62 -10.36
CA ILE A 210 -21.96 2.15 -9.47
C ILE A 210 -21.77 1.22 -8.28
N THR A 211 -22.86 0.75 -7.68
CA THR A 211 -22.82 -0.21 -6.57
C THR A 211 -22.13 -1.51 -6.96
N VAL A 212 -22.47 -2.08 -8.13
CA VAL A 212 -21.83 -3.30 -8.63
C VAL A 212 -20.33 -3.06 -8.90
N ALA A 213 -19.98 -1.93 -9.54
CA ALA A 213 -18.58 -1.58 -9.79
C ALA A 213 -17.79 -1.37 -8.49
N GLY A 214 -18.43 -0.80 -7.45
CA GLY A 214 -17.84 -0.61 -6.14
C GLY A 214 -17.54 -1.92 -5.42
N PHE A 215 -18.46 -2.89 -5.39
CA PHE A 215 -18.18 -4.21 -4.84
C PHE A 215 -17.15 -4.97 -5.68
N ALA A 216 -17.23 -4.84 -7.01
CA ALA A 216 -16.28 -5.50 -7.89
C ALA A 216 -14.84 -4.99 -7.67
N ILE A 217 -14.61 -3.68 -7.47
CA ILE A 217 -13.25 -3.17 -7.23
C ILE A 217 -12.70 -3.62 -5.88
N LEU A 218 -13.56 -3.76 -4.85
CA LEU A 218 -13.18 -4.28 -3.53
C LEU A 218 -12.77 -5.76 -3.56
N LEU A 219 -13.12 -6.50 -4.61
CA LEU A 219 -12.71 -7.88 -4.83
C LEU A 219 -11.51 -7.98 -5.80
N VAL A 220 -11.58 -7.25 -6.91
CA VAL A 220 -10.58 -7.31 -7.99
C VAL A 220 -9.23 -6.74 -7.55
N PHE A 221 -9.24 -5.62 -6.82
CA PHE A 221 -8.01 -4.96 -6.41
C PHE A 221 -7.19 -5.78 -5.40
N PRO A 222 -7.76 -6.35 -4.32
CA PRO A 222 -7.01 -7.26 -3.44
C PRO A 222 -6.51 -8.51 -4.16
N LEU A 223 -7.32 -9.12 -5.03
CA LEU A 223 -6.91 -10.30 -5.79
C LEU A 223 -5.68 -10.03 -6.67
N TRP A 224 -5.70 -8.91 -7.41
CA TRP A 224 -4.54 -8.47 -8.18
C TRP A 224 -3.35 -8.13 -7.26
N GLY A 225 -3.59 -7.39 -6.17
CA GLY A 225 -2.57 -7.02 -5.19
C GLY A 225 -1.88 -8.22 -4.58
N THR A 226 -2.63 -9.27 -4.22
CA THR A 226 -2.06 -10.53 -3.73
C THR A 226 -1.06 -11.12 -4.74
N SER A 227 -1.36 -11.05 -6.04
CA SER A 227 -0.45 -11.57 -7.07
C SER A 227 0.83 -10.73 -7.22
N GLU A 228 0.75 -9.41 -7.00
CA GLU A 228 1.92 -8.52 -7.01
C GLU A 228 2.79 -8.75 -5.78
N ASP A 229 2.15 -8.77 -4.60
CA ASP A 229 2.85 -8.92 -3.33
C ASP A 229 3.42 -10.34 -3.14
N ALA A 230 2.86 -11.35 -3.81
CA ALA A 230 3.45 -12.70 -3.85
C ALA A 230 4.79 -12.70 -4.62
N ILE A 231 4.86 -12.07 -5.79
CA ILE A 231 6.12 -11.90 -6.53
C ILE A 231 7.14 -11.12 -5.69
N TRP A 232 6.69 -10.01 -5.06
CA TRP A 232 7.55 -9.20 -4.19
C TRP A 232 8.12 -10.01 -3.03
N THR A 233 7.27 -10.72 -2.30
CA THR A 233 7.65 -11.47 -1.10
C THR A 233 8.54 -12.66 -1.44
N MET A 234 8.29 -13.35 -2.57
CA MET A 234 9.07 -14.50 -3.01
C MET A 234 10.35 -14.12 -3.77
N ALA A 235 10.64 -12.83 -3.93
CA ALA A 235 11.84 -12.37 -4.66
C ALA A 235 13.16 -13.03 -4.21
N PRO A 236 13.42 -13.32 -2.90
CA PRO A 236 14.61 -14.08 -2.49
C PRO A 236 14.65 -15.49 -3.08
N VAL A 237 13.53 -16.21 -2.99
CA VAL A 237 13.44 -17.59 -3.51
C VAL A 237 13.61 -17.63 -5.03
N LEU A 238 13.05 -16.63 -5.72
CA LEU A 238 13.24 -16.45 -7.16
C LEU A 238 14.71 -16.12 -7.50
N GLY A 239 15.36 -15.29 -6.66
CA GLY A 239 16.77 -14.93 -6.79
C GLY A 239 17.69 -16.12 -6.61
N ASP A 240 17.47 -16.90 -5.55
CA ASP A 240 18.25 -18.10 -5.25
C ASP A 240 18.19 -19.12 -6.41
N ALA A 241 17.01 -19.26 -7.04
CA ALA A 241 16.82 -20.18 -8.17
C ALA A 241 17.69 -19.88 -9.39
N VAL A 242 18.14 -18.61 -9.56
CA VAL A 242 19.00 -18.17 -10.67
C VAL A 242 20.40 -17.76 -10.22
N GLY A 243 20.73 -17.93 -8.93
CA GLY A 243 22.03 -17.55 -8.37
C GLY A 243 22.23 -16.04 -8.18
N LEU A 244 21.16 -15.27 -7.98
CA LEU A 244 21.23 -13.87 -7.61
C LEU A 244 21.57 -13.76 -6.11
N ASP A 245 22.72 -13.20 -5.79
CA ASP A 245 23.15 -13.04 -4.39
C ASP A 245 22.34 -11.98 -3.63
N GLU A 246 22.47 -11.97 -2.30
CA GLU A 246 21.71 -11.07 -1.43
C GLU A 246 21.95 -9.58 -1.75
N GLN A 247 23.17 -9.20 -2.16
CA GLN A 247 23.48 -7.82 -2.55
C GLN A 247 22.79 -7.44 -3.85
N GLY A 248 22.85 -8.31 -4.84
CA GLY A 248 22.17 -8.14 -6.13
C GLY A 248 20.67 -8.06 -5.96
N LEU A 249 20.09 -8.93 -5.11
CA LEU A 249 18.67 -8.89 -4.76
C LEU A 249 18.30 -7.56 -4.11
N GLY A 250 19.08 -7.10 -3.13
CA GLY A 250 18.85 -5.83 -2.47
C GLY A 250 18.90 -4.64 -3.43
N PHE A 251 19.86 -4.63 -4.35
CA PHE A 251 19.93 -3.64 -5.42
C PHE A 251 18.70 -3.69 -6.33
N ALA A 252 18.30 -4.87 -6.76
CA ALA A 252 17.12 -5.06 -7.60
C ALA A 252 15.85 -4.54 -6.91
N LEU A 253 15.63 -4.89 -5.63
CA LEU A 253 14.48 -4.42 -4.85
C LEU A 253 14.53 -2.92 -4.59
N SER A 254 15.71 -2.34 -4.34
CA SER A 254 15.87 -0.90 -4.20
C SER A 254 15.54 -0.16 -5.49
N LEU A 255 16.07 -0.62 -6.63
CA LEU A 255 15.75 -0.05 -7.95
C LEU A 255 14.27 -0.26 -8.31
N ALA A 256 13.68 -1.38 -7.92
CA ALA A 256 12.26 -1.64 -8.10
C ALA A 256 11.39 -0.63 -7.31
N ALA A 257 11.78 -0.32 -6.06
CA ALA A 257 11.11 0.71 -5.26
C ALA A 257 11.28 2.11 -5.89
N ALA A 258 12.47 2.45 -6.40
CA ALA A 258 12.74 3.68 -7.13
C ALA A 258 11.92 3.77 -8.44
N GLY A 259 11.81 2.66 -9.19
CA GLY A 259 10.95 2.55 -10.37
C GLY A 259 9.49 2.87 -10.07
N GLY A 260 9.02 2.52 -8.87
CA GLY A 260 7.69 2.89 -8.39
C GLY A 260 7.45 4.41 -8.35
N ILE A 261 8.49 5.23 -8.13
CA ILE A 261 8.39 6.70 -8.21
C ILE A 261 8.04 7.13 -9.64
N LEU A 262 8.72 6.54 -10.64
CA LEU A 262 8.45 6.80 -12.05
C LEU A 262 7.03 6.39 -12.43
N GLY A 263 6.56 5.23 -11.95
CA GLY A 263 5.19 4.76 -12.16
C GLY A 263 4.15 5.76 -11.65
N MET A 264 4.33 6.29 -10.44
CA MET A 264 3.43 7.30 -9.84
C MET A 264 3.48 8.63 -10.60
N LEU A 265 4.65 9.09 -11.04
CA LEU A 265 4.80 10.31 -11.84
C LEU A 265 4.09 10.18 -13.19
N LEU A 266 4.20 9.05 -13.86
CA LEU A 266 3.51 8.78 -15.11
C LEU A 266 1.98 8.91 -14.97
N VAL A 267 1.40 8.45 -13.87
CA VAL A 267 -0.04 8.64 -13.60
C VAL A 267 -0.42 10.12 -13.51
N SER A 268 0.40 10.92 -12.84
CA SER A 268 0.12 12.36 -12.69
C SER A 268 0.16 13.12 -14.03
N ILE A 269 1.00 12.66 -14.97
CA ILE A 269 1.14 13.28 -16.30
C ILE A 269 0.08 12.77 -17.28
N CYS A 270 -0.18 11.45 -17.28
CA CYS A 270 -1.03 10.80 -18.27
C CYS A 270 -2.50 10.68 -17.83
N GLY A 271 -2.76 10.58 -16.53
CA GLY A 271 -4.07 10.19 -16.00
C GLY A 271 -5.24 11.10 -16.37
N ALA A 272 -5.00 12.39 -16.53
CA ALA A 272 -6.05 13.35 -16.89
C ALA A 272 -6.41 13.32 -18.38
N ARG A 273 -5.53 12.83 -19.27
CA ARG A 273 -5.68 12.95 -20.74
C ARG A 273 -6.18 11.69 -21.42
N ILE A 274 -5.81 10.50 -20.91
CA ILE A 274 -6.01 9.21 -21.61
C ILE A 274 -7.17 8.41 -21.00
N GLY A 275 -7.74 8.85 -19.87
CA GLY A 275 -8.69 8.08 -19.10
C GLY A 275 -8.00 6.95 -18.32
N ARG A 276 -8.77 6.07 -17.65
CA ARG A 276 -8.21 5.04 -16.75
C ARG A 276 -8.24 3.63 -17.34
N ALA A 277 -9.19 3.36 -18.24
CA ALA A 277 -9.43 1.99 -18.71
C ALA A 277 -8.29 1.42 -19.57
N ALA A 278 -7.81 2.17 -20.57
CA ALA A 278 -6.72 1.72 -21.43
C ALA A 278 -5.38 1.61 -20.69
N PRO A 279 -4.95 2.62 -19.91
CA PRO A 279 -3.72 2.50 -19.12
C PRO A 279 -3.73 1.33 -18.13
N LEU A 280 -4.86 1.07 -17.45
CA LEU A 280 -5.00 -0.10 -16.58
C LEU A 280 -4.90 -1.41 -17.35
N ALA A 281 -5.58 -1.52 -18.50
CA ALA A 281 -5.48 -2.73 -19.32
C ALA A 281 -4.04 -3.00 -19.78
N ILE A 282 -3.33 -1.98 -20.24
CA ILE A 282 -1.92 -2.07 -20.66
C ILE A 282 -1.05 -2.49 -19.46
N ALA A 283 -1.20 -1.84 -18.30
CA ALA A 283 -0.42 -2.14 -17.12
C ALA A 283 -0.63 -3.58 -16.63
N LEU A 284 -1.89 -4.04 -16.57
CA LEU A 284 -2.23 -5.41 -16.16
C LEU A 284 -1.69 -6.45 -17.16
N THR A 285 -1.78 -6.17 -18.47
CA THR A 285 -1.26 -7.03 -19.52
C THR A 285 0.27 -7.14 -19.44
N THR A 286 0.95 -5.99 -19.38
CA THR A 286 2.41 -5.95 -19.30
C THR A 286 2.91 -6.56 -17.99
N GLY A 287 2.31 -6.20 -16.85
CA GLY A 287 2.65 -6.77 -15.54
C GLY A 287 2.43 -8.28 -15.49
N GLY A 288 1.31 -8.76 -16.06
CA GLY A 288 1.04 -10.20 -16.19
C GLY A 288 2.08 -10.93 -17.04
N ALA A 289 2.43 -10.36 -18.19
CA ALA A 289 3.47 -10.93 -19.07
C ALA A 289 4.85 -10.98 -18.39
N LEU A 290 5.25 -9.91 -17.70
CA LEU A 290 6.52 -9.88 -16.97
C LEU A 290 6.55 -10.91 -15.83
N LYS A 291 5.44 -11.10 -15.09
CA LYS A 291 5.35 -12.14 -14.05
C LYS A 291 5.50 -13.54 -14.63
N ILE A 292 4.86 -13.83 -15.77
CA ILE A 292 5.05 -15.12 -16.45
C ILE A 292 6.53 -15.28 -16.83
N TRP A 293 7.14 -14.24 -17.38
CA TRP A 293 8.53 -14.29 -17.81
C TRP A 293 9.51 -14.54 -16.65
N ILE A 294 9.21 -14.04 -15.43
CA ILE A 294 9.99 -14.36 -14.21
C ILE A 294 10.14 -15.87 -14.03
N GLY A 295 9.10 -16.66 -14.29
CA GLY A 295 9.13 -18.12 -14.14
C GLY A 295 10.08 -18.85 -15.10
N PHE A 296 10.56 -18.18 -16.14
CA PHE A 296 11.47 -18.69 -17.18
C PHE A 296 12.79 -17.91 -17.22
N ALA A 297 13.07 -17.06 -16.23
CA ALA A 297 14.33 -16.37 -16.13
C ALA A 297 15.41 -17.35 -15.65
N GLU A 298 16.53 -17.44 -16.40
CA GLU A 298 17.69 -18.27 -16.07
C GLU A 298 18.90 -17.42 -15.67
N ASP A 299 18.83 -16.11 -15.90
CA ASP A 299 19.91 -15.15 -15.66
C ASP A 299 19.55 -14.19 -14.53
N PRO A 300 20.47 -13.97 -13.53
CA PRO A 300 20.22 -13.07 -12.41
C PRO A 300 19.90 -11.64 -12.84
N THR A 301 20.56 -11.13 -13.89
CA THR A 301 20.36 -9.76 -14.38
C THR A 301 18.99 -9.62 -15.02
N LEU A 302 18.57 -10.63 -15.78
CA LEU A 302 17.22 -10.66 -16.36
C LEU A 302 16.17 -10.69 -15.26
N LEU A 303 16.31 -11.55 -14.24
CA LEU A 303 15.37 -11.60 -13.11
C LEU A 303 15.28 -10.25 -12.40
N ALA A 304 16.43 -9.62 -12.09
CA ALA A 304 16.48 -8.29 -11.48
C ALA A 304 15.72 -7.25 -12.33
N ALA A 305 15.95 -7.23 -13.64
CA ALA A 305 15.25 -6.32 -14.56
C ALA A 305 13.74 -6.57 -14.58
N LEU A 306 13.30 -7.83 -14.54
CA LEU A 306 11.90 -8.20 -14.51
C LEU A 306 11.22 -7.77 -13.19
N ILE A 307 11.88 -7.95 -12.04
CA ILE A 307 11.38 -7.49 -10.73
C ILE A 307 11.23 -5.96 -10.71
N ILE A 308 12.22 -5.22 -11.25
CA ILE A 308 12.16 -3.76 -11.38
C ILE A 308 10.98 -3.36 -12.26
N GLY A 309 10.81 -4.03 -13.40
CA GLY A 309 9.70 -3.77 -14.33
C GLY A 309 8.34 -4.03 -13.71
N VAL A 310 8.14 -5.17 -13.06
CA VAL A 310 6.89 -5.52 -12.37
C VAL A 310 6.53 -4.46 -11.33
N ASN A 311 7.47 -4.07 -10.45
CA ASN A 311 7.17 -3.11 -9.39
C ASN A 311 6.91 -1.68 -9.92
N THR A 312 7.59 -1.28 -11.00
CA THR A 312 7.33 -0.01 -11.68
C THR A 312 5.89 0.04 -12.23
N ILE A 313 5.47 -1.04 -12.91
CA ILE A 313 4.10 -1.18 -13.45
C ILE A 313 3.08 -1.32 -12.33
N TYR A 314 3.40 -2.05 -11.27
CA TYR A 314 2.59 -2.15 -10.07
C TYR A 314 2.25 -0.77 -9.49
N ALA A 315 3.24 0.09 -9.27
CA ALA A 315 3.01 1.42 -8.70
C ALA A 315 2.13 2.32 -9.59
N PHE A 316 2.29 2.20 -10.92
CA PHE A 316 1.43 2.85 -11.89
C PHE A 316 -0.02 2.34 -11.80
N ALA A 317 -0.23 1.03 -11.89
CA ALA A 317 -1.56 0.41 -11.83
C ALA A 317 -2.25 0.64 -10.48
N PHE A 318 -1.52 0.50 -9.36
CA PHE A 318 -2.01 0.76 -8.01
C PHE A 318 -2.61 2.17 -7.88
N SER A 319 -1.88 3.18 -8.37
CA SER A 319 -2.35 4.56 -8.34
C SER A 319 -3.62 4.77 -9.17
N LEU A 320 -3.73 4.08 -10.32
CA LEU A 320 -4.93 4.12 -11.16
C LEU A 320 -6.13 3.38 -10.54
N PHE A 321 -5.91 2.28 -9.82
CA PHE A 321 -6.98 1.61 -9.06
C PHE A 321 -7.55 2.52 -7.97
N ILE A 322 -6.68 3.19 -7.19
CA ILE A 322 -7.12 4.19 -6.19
C ILE A 322 -7.94 5.30 -6.85
N ALA A 323 -7.44 5.87 -7.95
CA ALA A 323 -8.15 6.91 -8.69
C ALA A 323 -9.48 6.40 -9.27
N THR A 324 -9.55 5.14 -9.69
CA THR A 324 -10.77 4.52 -10.21
C THR A 324 -11.83 4.37 -9.12
N ALA A 325 -11.44 3.92 -7.93
CA ALA A 325 -12.37 3.83 -6.80
C ALA A 325 -12.88 5.21 -6.36
N ALA A 326 -11.99 6.20 -6.29
CA ALA A 326 -12.35 7.58 -5.94
C ALA A 326 -13.32 8.21 -6.95
N GLY A 327 -13.24 7.84 -8.22
CA GLY A 327 -14.14 8.34 -9.26
C GLY A 327 -15.51 7.66 -9.32
N LEU A 328 -15.74 6.58 -8.57
CA LEU A 328 -17.06 5.93 -8.51
C LEU A 328 -18.08 6.77 -7.72
N ASP A 329 -17.65 7.42 -6.65
CA ASP A 329 -18.50 8.32 -5.87
C ASP A 329 -17.70 9.46 -5.21
N ALA A 330 -18.36 10.62 -5.02
CA ALA A 330 -17.76 11.78 -4.40
C ALA A 330 -17.68 11.70 -2.86
N ARG A 331 -18.31 10.70 -2.22
CA ARG A 331 -18.42 10.56 -0.76
C ARG A 331 -17.36 9.63 -0.17
N GLY A 332 -16.58 8.94 -1.02
CA GLY A 332 -15.54 8.03 -0.57
C GLY A 332 -16.04 6.67 -0.08
N ARG A 333 -17.28 6.29 -0.39
CA ARG A 333 -17.88 5.00 -0.01
C ARG A 333 -17.07 3.81 -0.49
N TRP A 334 -16.50 3.90 -1.69
CA TRP A 334 -15.74 2.83 -2.32
C TRP A 334 -14.23 2.98 -2.15
N SER A 335 -13.73 4.22 -2.16
CA SER A 335 -12.30 4.48 -1.94
C SER A 335 -11.85 4.30 -0.48
N GLY A 336 -12.75 4.53 0.48
CA GLY A 336 -12.43 4.37 1.90
C GLY A 336 -12.03 2.93 2.28
N PRO A 337 -12.85 1.90 2.01
CA PRO A 337 -12.54 0.52 2.37
C PRO A 337 -11.51 -0.15 1.45
N LEU A 338 -11.17 0.47 0.31
CA LEU A 338 -10.33 -0.14 -0.72
C LEU A 338 -8.96 -0.59 -0.22
N LEU A 339 -8.25 0.28 0.50
CA LEU A 339 -6.95 -0.04 1.07
C LEU A 339 -7.04 -1.10 2.17
N GLY A 340 -8.11 -1.09 2.96
CA GLY A 340 -8.36 -2.15 3.95
C GLY A 340 -8.55 -3.52 3.30
N ALA A 341 -9.35 -3.59 2.24
CA ALA A 341 -9.55 -4.80 1.46
C ALA A 341 -8.22 -5.27 0.83
N TYR A 342 -7.43 -4.35 0.26
CA TYR A 342 -6.11 -4.65 -0.28
C TYR A 342 -5.19 -5.25 0.78
N LEU A 343 -5.07 -4.63 1.96
CA LEU A 343 -4.18 -5.10 3.03
C LEU A 343 -4.56 -6.51 3.52
N VAL A 344 -5.85 -6.81 3.60
CA VAL A 344 -6.31 -8.17 3.94
C VAL A 344 -5.91 -9.17 2.84
N GLY A 345 -6.16 -8.87 1.57
CA GLY A 345 -5.75 -9.74 0.46
C GLY A 345 -4.24 -9.93 0.40
N SER A 346 -3.49 -8.84 0.45
CA SER A 346 -2.03 -8.80 0.42
C SER A 346 -1.38 -9.59 1.56
N SER A 347 -2.02 -9.63 2.74
CA SER A 347 -1.48 -10.40 3.87
C SER A 347 -1.40 -11.91 3.61
N PHE A 348 -2.18 -12.45 2.67
CA PHE A 348 -2.10 -13.86 2.26
C PHE A 348 -1.05 -14.13 1.17
N ALA A 349 -0.44 -13.11 0.60
CA ALA A 349 0.53 -13.26 -0.48
C ALA A 349 1.74 -14.15 -0.12
N PRO A 350 2.36 -14.03 1.09
CA PRO A 350 3.47 -14.90 1.48
C PRO A 350 3.07 -16.37 1.60
N LEU A 351 1.91 -16.64 2.21
CA LEU A 351 1.37 -18.01 2.34
C LEU A 351 1.12 -18.65 0.98
N ILE A 352 0.40 -17.92 0.11
CA ILE A 352 0.06 -18.40 -1.23
C ILE A 352 1.32 -18.60 -2.07
N GLY A 353 2.25 -17.63 -2.03
CA GLY A 353 3.50 -17.70 -2.77
C GLY A 353 4.36 -18.87 -2.34
N GLY A 354 4.59 -19.04 -1.03
CA GLY A 354 5.36 -20.14 -0.48
C GLY A 354 4.77 -21.51 -0.82
N ALA A 355 3.45 -21.68 -0.63
CA ALA A 355 2.78 -22.95 -0.92
C ALA A 355 2.83 -23.31 -2.41
N LEU A 356 2.64 -22.33 -3.32
CA LEU A 356 2.69 -22.59 -4.76
C LEU A 356 4.09 -22.94 -5.24
N ILE A 357 5.12 -22.26 -4.75
CA ILE A 357 6.51 -22.55 -5.14
C ILE A 357 6.91 -23.95 -4.64
N GLU A 358 6.60 -24.28 -3.40
CA GLU A 358 6.96 -25.58 -2.82
C GLU A 358 6.25 -26.75 -3.52
N GLN A 359 4.96 -26.59 -3.85
CA GLN A 359 4.17 -27.67 -4.46
C GLN A 359 4.36 -27.79 -5.97
N PHE A 360 4.54 -26.69 -6.68
CA PHE A 360 4.48 -26.66 -8.14
C PHE A 360 5.71 -26.03 -8.81
N GLY A 361 6.64 -25.50 -8.03
CA GLY A 361 7.85 -24.85 -8.51
C GLY A 361 7.64 -23.42 -9.02
N VAL A 362 8.76 -22.73 -9.25
CA VAL A 362 8.81 -21.32 -9.68
C VAL A 362 8.07 -21.05 -11.00
N PRO A 363 8.19 -21.88 -12.07
CA PRO A 363 7.49 -21.61 -13.32
C PRO A 363 5.96 -21.58 -13.16
N THR A 364 5.40 -22.54 -12.42
CA THR A 364 3.95 -22.63 -12.20
C THR A 364 3.44 -21.50 -11.31
N PHE A 365 4.18 -21.17 -10.24
CA PHE A 365 3.88 -20.00 -9.40
C PHE A 365 3.80 -18.72 -10.23
N SER A 366 4.83 -18.44 -11.03
CA SER A 366 4.91 -17.23 -11.85
C SER A 366 3.80 -17.17 -12.92
N LEU A 367 3.48 -18.33 -13.52
CA LEU A 367 2.37 -18.46 -14.45
C LEU A 367 1.03 -18.11 -13.77
N ILE A 368 0.75 -18.66 -12.59
CA ILE A 368 -0.49 -18.39 -11.85
C ILE A 368 -0.58 -16.90 -11.50
N MET A 369 0.52 -16.29 -10.99
CA MET A 369 0.53 -14.86 -10.64
C MET A 369 0.31 -13.97 -11.87
N GLY A 370 0.86 -14.34 -13.02
CA GLY A 370 0.63 -13.64 -14.28
C GLY A 370 -0.81 -13.80 -14.80
N VAL A 371 -1.35 -15.02 -14.75
CA VAL A 371 -2.74 -15.31 -15.17
C VAL A 371 -3.76 -14.54 -14.35
N ILE A 372 -3.54 -14.37 -13.03
CA ILE A 372 -4.41 -13.52 -12.19
C ILE A 372 -4.47 -12.10 -12.75
N SER A 373 -3.35 -11.51 -13.19
CA SER A 373 -3.35 -10.19 -13.81
C SER A 373 -4.18 -10.13 -15.09
N PHE A 374 -4.16 -11.16 -15.92
CA PHE A 374 -5.01 -11.22 -17.13
C PHE A 374 -6.49 -11.40 -16.80
N LEU A 375 -6.83 -12.24 -15.83
CA LEU A 375 -8.22 -12.48 -15.40
C LEU A 375 -8.91 -11.22 -14.91
N VAL A 376 -8.17 -10.33 -14.25
CA VAL A 376 -8.73 -9.08 -13.71
C VAL A 376 -8.81 -7.95 -14.74
N ILE A 377 -8.30 -8.10 -15.98
CA ILE A 377 -8.33 -7.04 -16.99
C ILE A 377 -9.77 -6.64 -17.33
N VAL A 378 -10.60 -7.62 -17.69
CA VAL A 378 -11.97 -7.34 -18.13
C VAL A 378 -12.79 -6.64 -17.06
N PRO A 379 -12.90 -7.16 -15.81
CA PRO A 379 -13.64 -6.47 -14.77
C PRO A 379 -13.05 -5.08 -14.46
N THR A 380 -11.71 -4.93 -14.43
CA THR A 380 -11.06 -3.64 -14.18
C THR A 380 -11.40 -2.61 -15.24
N VAL A 381 -11.38 -2.98 -16.52
CA VAL A 381 -11.76 -2.07 -17.63
C VAL A 381 -13.22 -1.64 -17.53
N ILE A 382 -14.11 -2.55 -17.18
CA ILE A 382 -15.54 -2.24 -16.97
C ILE A 382 -15.70 -1.24 -15.82
N ILE A 383 -15.09 -1.53 -14.67
CA ILE A 383 -15.12 -0.66 -13.48
C ILE A 383 -14.57 0.74 -13.81
N ALA A 384 -13.43 0.82 -14.51
CA ALA A 384 -12.81 2.08 -14.89
C ALA A 384 -13.71 2.91 -15.83
N ARG A 385 -14.41 2.29 -16.78
CA ARG A 385 -15.40 2.96 -17.64
C ARG A 385 -16.59 3.48 -16.84
N VAL A 386 -17.11 2.71 -15.88
CA VAL A 386 -18.19 3.14 -15.00
C VAL A 386 -17.74 4.34 -14.15
N SER A 387 -16.54 4.30 -13.59
CA SER A 387 -15.94 5.37 -12.80
C SER A 387 -15.85 6.69 -13.60
N VAL A 388 -15.30 6.65 -14.81
CA VAL A 388 -15.22 7.84 -15.67
C VAL A 388 -16.62 8.36 -16.06
N GLY A 389 -17.58 7.46 -16.28
CA GLY A 389 -18.98 7.81 -16.52
C GLY A 389 -19.63 8.54 -15.35
N ALA A 390 -19.39 8.06 -14.13
CA ALA A 390 -19.89 8.67 -12.89
C ALA A 390 -19.30 10.07 -12.67
N GLU A 391 -18.00 10.26 -12.86
CA GLU A 391 -17.34 11.58 -12.76
C GLU A 391 -17.92 12.59 -13.77
N ARG A 392 -18.11 12.15 -15.02
CA ARG A 392 -18.71 13.02 -16.05
C ARG A 392 -20.15 13.41 -15.73
N ALA A 393 -20.92 12.51 -15.14
CA ALA A 393 -22.30 12.79 -14.70
C ALA A 393 -22.31 13.82 -13.57
N LEU A 394 -21.42 13.68 -12.58
CA LEU A 394 -21.26 14.63 -11.47
C LEU A 394 -20.84 16.02 -11.97
N ALA A 395 -19.88 16.09 -12.90
CA ALA A 395 -19.42 17.35 -13.46
C ALA A 395 -20.55 18.11 -14.22
N ARG A 396 -21.49 17.40 -14.86
CA ARG A 396 -22.64 17.99 -15.54
C ARG A 396 -23.75 18.46 -14.59
N SER A 397 -23.87 17.86 -13.42
CA SER A 397 -24.89 18.20 -12.43
C SER A 397 -24.52 19.38 -11.52
N THR A 398 -23.26 19.88 -11.59
CA THR A 398 -22.81 21.04 -10.82
C THR A 398 -23.18 22.33 -11.57
N PRO A 399 -24.19 23.14 -11.11
CA PRO A 399 -24.54 24.38 -11.79
C PRO A 399 -23.42 25.41 -11.58
N GLY A 400 -22.73 25.80 -12.64
CA GLY A 400 -21.70 26.84 -12.61
C GLY A 400 -20.56 26.69 -13.61
N ALA A 401 -20.39 25.55 -14.26
CA ALA A 401 -19.32 25.35 -15.24
C ALA A 401 -19.65 25.79 -16.68
N SER A 402 -20.88 26.26 -16.93
CA SER A 402 -21.37 26.55 -18.30
C SER A 402 -21.43 28.05 -18.68
N SER A 403 -20.83 28.98 -17.94
CA SER A 403 -20.88 30.40 -18.25
C SER A 403 -19.53 31.11 -18.38
N ALA A 404 -18.50 30.40 -18.81
CA ALA A 404 -17.34 31.04 -19.43
C ALA A 404 -17.55 31.09 -20.96
N GLN A 405 -18.46 31.98 -21.43
CA GLN A 405 -18.43 32.38 -22.80
C GLN A 405 -17.10 33.09 -23.08
N PRO A 406 -16.43 32.78 -24.20
CA PRO A 406 -15.25 33.57 -24.62
C PRO A 406 -15.71 35.00 -24.91
N VAL A 407 -15.15 35.94 -24.15
CA VAL A 407 -15.19 37.37 -24.55
C VAL A 407 -14.39 37.47 -25.83
N THR A 408 -15.07 37.56 -26.94
CA THR A 408 -14.47 37.97 -28.21
C THR A 408 -14.09 39.44 -28.17
N PRO A 409 -12.97 39.85 -28.78
CA PRO A 409 -12.35 41.17 -28.68
C PRO A 409 -13.18 42.30 -29.29
#